data_96b743a8a934a2dbc97dd0f2d9b1cb88
#
_entry.id   96b743a8a934a2dbc97dd0f2d9b1cb88
#
_cell.length_a   1.000
_cell.length_b   1.000
_cell.length_c   1.000
_cell.angle_alpha   90.00
_cell.angle_beta   90.00
_cell.angle_gamma   90.00
#
_symmetry.space_group_name_H-M   'P 1'
#
loop_
_entity.id
_entity.type
_entity.pdbx_description
1 polymer ?
#
loop_
_entity_poly.entity_id
_entity_poly.type
_entity_poly.pdbx_seq_one_letter_code
_entity_poly.pdbx_strand_id
1 'polypeptide(L)'
;MHITRLALDHFRSWTRCVVDFEPGITVLYGANGLGKTNLVESIEVLGTGASHRASTLAPLIQQHAASATIRVNTSEAASDGRDPADTTYEITLNARGANRARINGGASHYMRDIVGRVPCIAFAPEDQRLVAGDPSVRRTLLNQSGVLLVPEYADLLQQCTHIAKQRAALLKQLGQRADDAPAALSGLEIWTGQFIEVGVELTRLRASLVDRLKEPFSRIYAAVAGEGQQAELAYQPSFDEVLLFDQPEQELSRRFQRLYAGEVARGQNLIGPQRDDMTVLLHGMPSREFASNGEMWTLAWALKMALHALVAQERGIDPIIILDDVFAQLDDARRRQIMEFAQGREQVFITAAARNDIPASPGMHVIDVAQLAESQRLAHDPNAMAQEFLENMRRSADAGEA
;
A
#
# COMPACT_ATOMS: atom_id res chain seq x y z
N MET A 1 -2.03 11.25 14.26
CA MET A 1 -1.94 11.98 12.94
C MET A 1 -3.13 11.60 12.08
N HIS A 2 -3.88 12.57 11.55
CA HIS A 2 -5.03 12.32 10.65
C HIS A 2 -4.98 13.24 9.43
N ILE A 3 -5.63 12.82 8.36
CA ILE A 3 -5.80 13.60 7.13
C ILE A 3 -6.94 14.59 7.33
N THR A 4 -6.69 15.86 7.10
CA THR A 4 -7.70 16.93 7.15
C THR A 4 -8.24 17.29 5.76
N ARG A 5 -7.41 17.12 4.69
CA ARG A 5 -7.80 17.42 3.30
C ARG A 5 -7.10 16.50 2.32
N LEU A 6 -7.83 16.05 1.32
CA LEU A 6 -7.33 15.37 0.14
C LEU A 6 -7.64 16.20 -1.10
N ALA A 7 -6.64 16.41 -1.95
CA ALA A 7 -6.81 17.02 -3.27
C ALA A 7 -6.18 16.11 -4.33
N LEU A 8 -6.94 15.86 -5.38
CA LEU A 8 -6.55 15.02 -6.51
C LEU A 8 -6.61 15.82 -7.81
N ASP A 9 -5.60 15.65 -8.67
CA ASP A 9 -5.60 16.11 -10.04
C ASP A 9 -5.27 14.93 -10.97
N HIS A 10 -6.13 14.67 -11.95
CA HIS A 10 -5.99 13.60 -12.97
C HIS A 10 -5.70 12.20 -12.42
N PHE A 11 -6.29 11.88 -11.27
CA PHE A 11 -6.12 10.58 -10.62
C PHE A 11 -7.30 9.67 -10.90
N ARG A 12 -7.08 8.55 -11.60
CA ARG A 12 -8.13 7.59 -11.96
C ARG A 12 -9.30 8.29 -12.67
N SER A 13 -10.52 8.22 -12.07
CA SER A 13 -11.74 8.86 -12.59
C SER A 13 -11.83 10.36 -12.23
N TRP A 14 -10.99 10.83 -11.32
CA TRP A 14 -11.04 12.21 -10.83
C TRP A 14 -10.14 13.12 -11.66
N THR A 15 -10.74 13.98 -12.48
CA THR A 15 -9.98 15.04 -13.15
C THR A 15 -9.51 16.06 -12.13
N ARG A 16 -10.38 16.42 -11.19
CA ARG A 16 -10.05 17.22 -10.02
C ARG A 16 -11.01 16.84 -8.89
N CYS A 17 -10.51 16.78 -7.67
CA CYS A 17 -11.33 16.59 -6.49
C CYS A 17 -10.65 17.23 -5.28
N VAL A 18 -11.42 17.91 -4.45
CA VAL A 18 -10.97 18.38 -3.13
C VAL A 18 -12.02 17.96 -2.13
N VAL A 19 -11.60 17.33 -1.06
CA VAL A 19 -12.48 16.86 0.02
C VAL A 19 -11.80 17.05 1.37
N ASP A 20 -12.55 17.57 2.33
CA ASP A 20 -12.11 17.73 3.72
C ASP A 20 -12.60 16.56 4.55
N PHE A 21 -11.80 16.19 5.55
CA PHE A 21 -12.08 15.09 6.46
C PHE A 21 -11.93 15.53 7.91
N GLU A 22 -12.63 14.82 8.77
CA GLU A 22 -12.52 14.94 10.23
C GLU A 22 -11.86 13.66 10.81
N PRO A 23 -11.31 13.73 12.04
CA PRO A 23 -10.88 12.52 12.75
C PRO A 23 -12.03 11.54 12.97
N GLY A 24 -11.71 10.27 13.20
CA GLY A 24 -12.69 9.22 13.40
C GLY A 24 -13.10 8.51 12.11
N ILE A 25 -14.35 8.03 12.05
CA ILE A 25 -14.82 7.20 10.94
C ILE A 25 -15.46 8.08 9.87
N THR A 26 -14.90 8.05 8.67
CA THR A 26 -15.49 8.65 7.46
C THR A 26 -16.03 7.56 6.54
N VAL A 27 -17.31 7.66 6.19
CA VAL A 27 -18.00 6.77 5.26
C VAL A 27 -18.18 7.46 3.92
N LEU A 28 -17.58 6.89 2.86
CA LEU A 28 -17.75 7.31 1.48
C LEU A 28 -18.75 6.36 0.82
N TYR A 29 -19.98 6.82 0.57
CA TYR A 29 -21.01 5.96 -0.03
C TYR A 29 -21.49 6.50 -1.38
N GLY A 30 -22.09 5.62 -2.17
CA GLY A 30 -22.66 5.94 -3.48
C GLY A 30 -22.57 4.77 -4.46
N ALA A 31 -23.21 4.87 -5.59
CA ALA A 31 -23.23 3.81 -6.60
C ALA A 31 -21.82 3.39 -7.06
N ASN A 32 -21.72 2.16 -7.59
CA ASN A 32 -20.45 1.68 -8.13
C ASN A 32 -20.01 2.53 -9.33
N GLY A 33 -18.70 2.73 -9.46
CA GLY A 33 -18.12 3.53 -10.54
C GLY A 33 -18.00 5.04 -10.25
N LEU A 34 -18.55 5.56 -9.16
CA LEU A 34 -18.43 6.99 -8.78
C LEU A 34 -17.04 7.41 -8.29
N GLY A 35 -16.11 6.47 -8.10
CA GLY A 35 -14.75 6.81 -7.70
C GLY A 35 -14.48 6.77 -6.19
N LYS A 36 -15.36 6.16 -5.37
CA LYS A 36 -15.15 5.93 -3.92
C LYS A 36 -13.79 5.29 -3.63
N THR A 37 -13.55 4.12 -4.19
CA THR A 37 -12.29 3.38 -4.10
C THR A 37 -11.10 4.22 -4.57
N ASN A 38 -11.27 5.04 -5.62
CA ASN A 38 -10.19 5.88 -6.13
C ASN A 38 -9.74 6.95 -5.12
N LEU A 39 -10.67 7.48 -4.29
CA LEU A 39 -10.33 8.41 -3.21
C LEU A 39 -9.45 7.72 -2.16
N VAL A 40 -9.88 6.57 -1.64
CA VAL A 40 -9.12 5.85 -0.60
C VAL A 40 -7.83 5.22 -1.16
N GLU A 41 -7.84 4.77 -2.42
CA GLU A 41 -6.64 4.28 -3.13
C GLU A 41 -5.55 5.37 -3.21
N SER A 42 -5.92 6.64 -3.38
CA SER A 42 -4.95 7.75 -3.40
C SER A 42 -4.24 7.91 -2.05
N ILE A 43 -4.96 7.72 -0.95
CA ILE A 43 -4.40 7.73 0.41
C ILE A 43 -3.46 6.54 0.61
N GLU A 44 -3.85 5.35 0.18
CA GLU A 44 -2.99 4.16 0.22
C GLU A 44 -1.69 4.37 -0.55
N VAL A 45 -1.77 4.93 -1.77
CA VAL A 45 -0.59 5.22 -2.60
C VAL A 45 0.35 6.22 -1.93
N LEU A 46 -0.17 7.24 -1.27
CA LEU A 46 0.62 8.19 -0.52
C LEU A 46 1.32 7.50 0.67
N GLY A 47 0.62 6.65 1.39
CA GLY A 47 1.13 5.99 2.59
C GLY A 47 2.10 4.85 2.31
N THR A 48 1.87 4.05 1.26
CA THR A 48 2.60 2.79 1.01
C THR A 48 3.42 2.79 -0.27
N GLY A 49 3.23 3.75 -1.16
CA GLY A 49 3.83 3.77 -2.50
C GLY A 49 3.26 2.73 -3.47
N ALA A 50 2.20 2.04 -3.10
CA ALA A 50 1.59 0.96 -3.87
C ALA A 50 0.06 1.07 -3.85
N SER A 51 -0.61 0.36 -4.74
CA SER A 51 -2.06 0.19 -4.78
C SER A 51 -2.41 -1.29 -4.64
N HIS A 52 -3.44 -1.62 -3.87
CA HIS A 52 -3.97 -2.99 -3.79
C HIS A 52 -4.62 -3.45 -5.11
N ARG A 53 -5.01 -2.50 -5.99
CA ARG A 53 -5.70 -2.77 -7.27
C ARG A 53 -4.79 -2.79 -8.49
N ALA A 54 -3.61 -2.21 -8.41
CA ALA A 54 -2.72 -2.05 -9.55
C ALA A 54 -1.29 -2.49 -9.22
N SER A 55 -0.70 -3.32 -10.06
CA SER A 55 0.69 -3.79 -9.90
C SER A 55 1.74 -2.70 -10.21
N THR A 56 1.33 -1.61 -10.86
CA THR A 56 2.17 -0.44 -11.18
C THR A 56 1.36 0.83 -10.99
N LEU A 57 2.04 1.97 -10.86
CA LEU A 57 1.38 3.26 -10.64
C LEU A 57 0.88 3.94 -11.92
N ALA A 58 1.31 3.49 -13.10
CA ALA A 58 0.91 4.09 -14.39
C ALA A 58 -0.63 4.08 -14.63
N PRO A 59 -1.39 3.01 -14.31
CA PRO A 59 -2.85 2.99 -14.45
C PRO A 59 -3.59 3.94 -13.51
N LEU A 60 -2.92 4.56 -12.52
CA LEU A 60 -3.51 5.53 -11.62
C LEU A 60 -3.64 6.92 -12.27
N ILE A 61 -2.86 7.19 -13.30
CA ILE A 61 -2.92 8.42 -14.07
C ILE A 61 -4.14 8.35 -14.99
N GLN A 62 -4.96 9.40 -14.97
CA GLN A 62 -6.12 9.50 -15.84
C GLN A 62 -5.72 9.39 -17.32
N GLN A 63 -6.54 8.72 -18.11
CA GLN A 63 -6.29 8.55 -19.54
C GLN A 63 -6.05 9.88 -20.23
N HIS A 64 -5.02 9.97 -21.08
CA HIS A 64 -4.56 11.16 -21.79
C HIS A 64 -3.89 12.25 -20.93
N ALA A 65 -3.79 12.08 -19.61
CA ALA A 65 -3.02 12.98 -18.75
C ALA A 65 -1.52 12.62 -18.75
N ALA A 66 -0.66 13.63 -18.63
CA ALA A 66 0.79 13.42 -18.53
C ALA A 66 1.22 13.01 -17.11
N SER A 67 0.43 13.39 -16.11
CA SER A 67 0.68 13.12 -14.71
C SER A 67 -0.61 13.11 -13.90
N ALA A 68 -0.56 12.53 -12.71
CA ALA A 68 -1.58 12.67 -11.67
C ALA A 68 -0.94 13.22 -10.40
N THR A 69 -1.65 14.06 -9.66
CA THR A 69 -1.18 14.60 -8.39
C THR A 69 -2.12 14.20 -7.26
N ILE A 70 -1.53 13.70 -6.18
CA ILE A 70 -2.19 13.42 -4.90
C ILE A 70 -1.59 14.42 -3.90
N ARG A 71 -2.42 15.25 -3.28
CA ARG A 71 -2.01 16.14 -2.20
C ARG A 71 -2.86 15.87 -0.96
N VAL A 72 -2.20 15.73 0.18
CA VAL A 72 -2.85 15.46 1.47
C VAL A 72 -2.33 16.44 2.50
N ASN A 73 -3.24 17.11 3.22
CA ASN A 73 -2.92 17.82 4.42
C ASN A 73 -3.19 16.90 5.62
N THR A 74 -2.22 16.82 6.52
CA THR A 74 -2.35 16.07 7.78
C THR A 74 -2.23 17.02 8.94
N SER A 75 -2.93 16.71 10.02
CA SER A 75 -2.76 17.36 11.33
C SER A 75 -2.30 16.33 12.35
N GLU A 76 -1.33 16.69 13.16
CA GLU A 76 -0.81 15.85 14.23
C GLU A 76 -0.90 16.58 15.57
N ALA A 77 -1.59 15.98 16.53
CA ALA A 77 -1.68 16.54 17.87
C ALA A 77 -0.28 16.58 18.50
N ALA A 78 0.15 17.74 18.97
CA ALA A 78 1.42 17.85 19.66
C ALA A 78 1.33 17.16 21.04
N SER A 79 2.31 16.31 21.32
CA SER A 79 2.42 15.59 22.61
C SER A 79 2.76 16.50 23.80
N ASP A 80 3.19 17.74 23.55
CA ASP A 80 3.71 18.71 24.50
C ASP A 80 2.82 19.95 24.71
N GLY A 81 1.57 19.91 24.21
CA GLY A 81 0.60 21.00 24.37
C GLY A 81 0.81 22.21 23.45
N ARG A 82 1.67 22.07 22.41
CA ARG A 82 1.76 23.04 21.31
C ARG A 82 0.54 22.92 20.38
N ASP A 83 0.38 23.90 19.50
CA ASP A 83 -0.62 23.80 18.42
C ASP A 83 -0.35 22.59 17.52
N PRO A 84 -1.41 21.95 16.99
CA PRO A 84 -1.27 20.84 16.05
C PRO A 84 -0.34 21.22 14.88
N ALA A 85 0.55 20.32 14.51
CA ALA A 85 1.45 20.55 13.39
C ALA A 85 0.77 20.10 12.08
N ASP A 86 0.47 21.04 11.21
CA ASP A 86 -0.08 20.77 9.89
C ASP A 86 1.05 20.54 8.88
N THR A 87 0.96 19.42 8.16
CA THR A 87 1.93 19.09 7.11
C THR A 87 1.21 18.72 5.82
N THR A 88 1.69 19.28 4.70
CA THR A 88 1.20 18.94 3.36
C THR A 88 2.16 17.97 2.69
N TYR A 89 1.66 16.83 2.28
CA TYR A 89 2.37 15.85 1.45
C TYR A 89 1.79 15.86 0.04
N GLU A 90 2.67 15.89 -0.95
CA GLU A 90 2.28 15.86 -2.36
C GLU A 90 3.08 14.79 -3.10
N ILE A 91 2.40 13.95 -3.88
CA ILE A 91 3.01 13.01 -4.83
C ILE A 91 2.52 13.35 -6.23
N THR A 92 3.45 13.47 -7.18
CA THR A 92 3.17 13.55 -8.61
C THR A 92 3.61 12.26 -9.28
N LEU A 93 2.63 11.50 -9.77
CA LEU A 93 2.84 10.32 -10.60
C LEU A 93 3.01 10.78 -12.05
N ASN A 94 4.09 10.38 -12.70
CA ASN A 94 4.40 10.78 -14.07
C ASN A 94 4.22 9.59 -15.03
N ALA A 95 3.56 9.81 -16.16
CA ALA A 95 3.43 8.82 -17.21
C ALA A 95 4.80 8.47 -17.83
N ARG A 96 5.73 9.40 -17.78
CA ARG A 96 7.13 9.22 -18.23
C ARG A 96 8.08 9.84 -17.21
N GLY A 97 9.17 9.14 -16.91
CA GLY A 97 10.15 9.58 -15.94
C GLY A 97 9.86 9.15 -14.51
N ALA A 98 10.55 9.75 -13.55
CA ALA A 98 10.43 9.39 -12.14
C ALA A 98 9.26 10.11 -11.46
N ASN A 99 8.55 9.39 -10.58
CA ASN A 99 7.57 9.99 -9.69
C ASN A 99 8.27 10.92 -8.69
N ARG A 100 7.60 12.03 -8.38
CA ARG A 100 8.15 13.08 -7.51
C ARG A 100 7.25 13.31 -6.30
N ALA A 101 7.84 13.89 -5.26
CA ALA A 101 7.12 14.22 -4.04
C ALA A 101 7.59 15.56 -3.48
N ARG A 102 6.74 16.18 -2.65
CA ARG A 102 7.04 17.42 -1.93
C ARG A 102 6.44 17.38 -0.53
N ILE A 103 7.07 18.08 0.40
CA ILE A 103 6.56 18.33 1.75
C ILE A 103 6.44 19.84 1.90
N ASN A 104 5.27 20.34 2.32
CA ASN A 104 4.98 21.76 2.53
C ASN A 104 5.34 22.66 1.34
N GLY A 105 5.16 22.17 0.12
CA GLY A 105 5.52 22.90 -1.10
C GLY A 105 7.02 23.11 -1.31
N GLY A 106 7.88 22.46 -0.51
CA GLY A 106 9.34 22.60 -0.53
C GLY A 106 10.01 21.95 -1.75
N ALA A 107 11.27 21.58 -1.58
CA ALA A 107 12.08 20.95 -2.63
C ALA A 107 11.45 19.65 -3.17
N SER A 108 11.75 19.34 -4.44
CA SER A 108 11.29 18.10 -5.06
C SER A 108 12.15 16.92 -4.62
N HIS A 109 11.52 15.89 -4.07
CA HIS A 109 12.12 14.64 -3.64
C HIS A 109 11.68 13.50 -4.57
N TYR A 110 12.28 12.32 -4.42
CA TYR A 110 11.69 11.10 -4.98
C TYR A 110 10.51 10.65 -4.12
N MET A 111 9.55 9.98 -4.73
CA MET A 111 8.36 9.47 -4.02
C MET A 111 8.73 8.60 -2.82
N ARG A 112 9.78 7.75 -2.93
CA ARG A 112 10.25 6.89 -1.85
C ARG A 112 10.69 7.65 -0.58
N ASP A 113 11.11 8.91 -0.71
CA ASP A 113 11.60 9.71 0.41
C ASP A 113 10.47 10.16 1.35
N ILE A 114 9.21 10.08 0.88
CA ILE A 114 8.03 10.46 1.67
C ILE A 114 7.06 9.31 1.94
N VAL A 115 7.12 8.23 1.17
CA VAL A 115 6.31 7.03 1.39
C VAL A 115 6.58 6.48 2.80
N GLY A 116 5.52 6.10 3.51
CA GLY A 116 5.58 5.67 4.90
C GLY A 116 5.48 6.80 5.93
N ARG A 117 5.56 8.09 5.54
CA ARG A 117 5.40 9.22 6.49
C ARG A 117 3.96 9.37 6.99
N VAL A 118 2.99 9.06 6.15
CA VAL A 118 1.57 8.97 6.51
C VAL A 118 1.20 7.49 6.50
N PRO A 119 1.39 6.75 7.62
CA PRO A 119 1.15 5.32 7.64
C PRO A 119 -0.32 5.01 7.41
N CYS A 120 -0.59 4.09 6.49
CA CYS A 120 -1.94 3.66 6.20
C CYS A 120 -1.97 2.16 5.91
N ILE A 121 -3.05 1.51 6.32
CA ILE A 121 -3.31 0.08 6.11
C ILE A 121 -4.67 -0.06 5.42
N ALA A 122 -4.65 -0.53 4.19
CA ALA A 122 -5.87 -0.80 3.44
C ALA A 122 -6.26 -2.28 3.58
N PHE A 123 -7.56 -2.54 3.70
CA PHE A 123 -8.17 -3.85 3.64
C PHE A 123 -9.34 -3.83 2.66
N ALA A 124 -9.34 -4.79 1.73
CA ALA A 124 -10.36 -4.97 0.70
C ALA A 124 -10.69 -6.47 0.57
N PRO A 125 -11.84 -6.85 -0.04
CA PRO A 125 -12.19 -8.26 -0.24
C PRO A 125 -11.12 -9.08 -0.97
N GLU A 126 -10.36 -8.46 -1.86
CA GLU A 126 -9.27 -9.07 -2.60
C GLU A 126 -8.09 -9.49 -1.72
N ASP A 127 -7.99 -8.97 -0.50
CA ASP A 127 -6.92 -9.33 0.45
C ASP A 127 -6.98 -10.81 0.90
N GLN A 128 -8.08 -11.52 0.67
CA GLN A 128 -8.11 -12.98 0.78
C GLN A 128 -7.02 -13.65 -0.07
N ARG A 129 -6.54 -12.99 -1.13
CA ARG A 129 -5.41 -13.43 -1.95
C ARG A 129 -4.08 -13.44 -1.18
N LEU A 130 -3.99 -12.80 -0.03
CA LEU A 130 -2.85 -12.94 0.88
C LEU A 130 -2.71 -14.37 1.39
N VAL A 131 -3.83 -15.08 1.55
CA VAL A 131 -3.89 -16.47 2.00
C VAL A 131 -3.80 -17.44 0.82
N ALA A 132 -4.68 -17.29 -0.18
CA ALA A 132 -4.84 -18.26 -1.27
C ALA A 132 -4.15 -17.85 -2.59
N GLY A 133 -3.74 -16.61 -2.73
CA GLY A 133 -3.19 -16.06 -3.98
C GLY A 133 -1.71 -16.37 -4.19
N ASP A 134 -1.17 -15.74 -5.23
CA ASP A 134 0.22 -15.91 -5.62
C ASP A 134 1.20 -15.25 -4.61
N PRO A 135 2.46 -15.74 -4.56
CA PRO A 135 3.50 -15.17 -3.72
C PRO A 135 3.74 -13.66 -3.93
N SER A 136 3.43 -13.14 -5.13
CA SER A 136 3.55 -11.71 -5.44
C SER A 136 2.71 -10.82 -4.53
N VAL A 137 1.49 -11.26 -4.16
CA VAL A 137 0.59 -10.52 -3.27
C VAL A 137 1.20 -10.41 -1.86
N ARG A 138 1.73 -11.53 -1.35
CA ARG A 138 2.39 -11.58 -0.03
C ARG A 138 3.69 -10.78 0.00
N ARG A 139 4.48 -10.79 -1.10
CA ARG A 139 5.65 -9.90 -1.22
C ARG A 139 5.27 -8.43 -1.23
N THR A 140 4.13 -8.07 -1.84
CA THR A 140 3.62 -6.69 -1.77
C THR A 140 3.34 -6.28 -0.32
N LEU A 141 2.68 -7.14 0.46
CA LEU A 141 2.47 -6.88 1.89
C LEU A 141 3.80 -6.76 2.66
N LEU A 142 4.75 -7.68 2.44
CA LEU A 142 6.08 -7.59 3.06
C LEU A 142 6.81 -6.29 2.71
N ASN A 143 6.70 -5.84 1.46
CA ASN A 143 7.30 -4.57 1.03
C ASN A 143 6.61 -3.36 1.68
N GLN A 144 5.26 -3.36 1.76
CA GLN A 144 4.50 -2.33 2.48
C GLN A 144 4.89 -2.31 3.97
N SER A 145 4.96 -3.48 4.60
CA SER A 145 5.41 -3.61 6.00
C SER A 145 6.82 -3.06 6.21
N GLY A 146 7.74 -3.40 5.32
CA GLY A 146 9.12 -2.91 5.36
C GLY A 146 9.19 -1.38 5.23
N VAL A 147 8.47 -0.81 4.28
CA VAL A 147 8.41 0.65 4.06
C VAL A 147 7.84 1.38 5.28
N LEU A 148 6.86 0.80 5.96
CA LEU A 148 6.25 1.41 7.14
C LEU A 148 7.11 1.31 8.41
N LEU A 149 7.95 0.26 8.53
CA LEU A 149 8.65 -0.11 9.76
C LEU A 149 10.17 0.06 9.73
N VAL A 150 10.78 0.14 8.54
CA VAL A 150 12.23 0.20 8.37
C VAL A 150 12.59 1.35 7.43
N PRO A 151 13.26 2.40 7.92
CA PRO A 151 13.53 3.62 7.14
C PRO A 151 14.25 3.36 5.81
N GLU A 152 15.25 2.46 5.79
CA GLU A 152 16.11 2.19 4.63
C GLU A 152 15.49 1.15 3.67
N TYR A 153 14.36 0.54 4.01
CA TYR A 153 13.79 -0.58 3.26
C TYR A 153 13.45 -0.24 1.81
N ALA A 154 12.89 0.95 1.57
CA ALA A 154 12.49 1.38 0.23
C ALA A 154 13.70 1.51 -0.71
N ASP A 155 14.82 2.04 -0.22
CA ASP A 155 16.06 2.18 -0.99
C ASP A 155 16.69 0.82 -1.28
N LEU A 156 16.78 -0.05 -0.27
CA LEU A 156 17.31 -1.40 -0.40
C LEU A 156 16.48 -2.24 -1.39
N LEU A 157 15.16 -2.16 -1.33
CA LEU A 157 14.25 -2.83 -2.27
C LEU A 157 14.46 -2.32 -3.70
N GLN A 158 14.63 -1.00 -3.88
CA GLN A 158 14.90 -0.40 -5.18
C GLN A 158 16.25 -0.87 -5.73
N GLN A 159 17.32 -0.87 -4.92
CA GLN A 159 18.64 -1.36 -5.30
C GLN A 159 18.58 -2.83 -5.72
N CYS A 160 17.98 -3.69 -4.89
CA CYS A 160 17.81 -5.11 -5.20
C CYS A 160 17.06 -5.33 -6.52
N THR A 161 15.98 -4.58 -6.73
CA THR A 161 15.19 -4.65 -7.98
C THR A 161 15.99 -4.20 -9.20
N HIS A 162 16.78 -3.13 -9.06
CA HIS A 162 17.65 -2.63 -10.14
C HIS A 162 18.71 -3.67 -10.49
N ILE A 163 19.43 -4.17 -9.51
CA ILE A 163 20.49 -5.18 -9.68
C ILE A 163 19.92 -6.44 -10.32
N ALA A 164 18.75 -6.94 -9.84
CA ALA A 164 18.08 -8.09 -10.41
C ALA A 164 17.74 -7.92 -11.89
N LYS A 165 17.33 -6.71 -12.32
CA LYS A 165 17.03 -6.38 -13.73
C LYS A 165 18.30 -6.36 -14.58
N GLN A 166 19.38 -5.74 -14.09
CA GLN A 166 20.65 -5.69 -14.82
C GLN A 166 21.22 -7.10 -15.00
N ARG A 167 21.21 -7.90 -13.94
CA ARG A 167 21.64 -9.28 -13.98
C ARG A 167 20.82 -10.12 -14.96
N ALA A 168 19.50 -9.99 -14.97
CA ALA A 168 18.62 -10.69 -15.90
C ALA A 168 18.87 -10.28 -17.37
N ALA A 169 19.17 -9.00 -17.62
CA ALA A 169 19.53 -8.51 -18.96
C ALA A 169 20.82 -9.18 -19.48
N LEU A 170 21.86 -9.29 -18.62
CA LEU A 170 23.10 -9.98 -18.98
C LEU A 170 22.90 -11.48 -19.20
N LEU A 171 22.12 -12.15 -18.36
CA LEU A 171 21.78 -13.57 -18.54
C LEU A 171 21.09 -13.82 -19.89
N LYS A 172 20.17 -12.93 -20.28
CA LYS A 172 19.51 -13.00 -21.59
C LYS A 172 20.48 -12.76 -22.74
N GLN A 173 21.43 -11.85 -22.59
CA GLN A 173 22.46 -11.55 -23.58
C GLN A 173 23.39 -12.76 -23.77
N LEU A 174 23.86 -13.38 -22.68
CA LEU A 174 24.69 -14.59 -22.71
C LEU A 174 23.98 -15.79 -23.36
N GLY A 175 22.67 -15.93 -23.15
CA GLY A 175 21.89 -16.98 -23.80
C GLY A 175 21.68 -16.79 -25.31
N GLN A 176 21.86 -15.57 -25.83
CA GLN A 176 21.63 -15.23 -27.24
C GLN A 176 22.91 -15.15 -28.10
N ARG A 177 24.08 -14.88 -27.50
CA ARG A 177 25.35 -14.64 -28.21
C ARG A 177 26.51 -15.38 -27.55
N ALA A 178 27.10 -16.33 -28.27
CA ALA A 178 28.28 -17.04 -27.79
C ALA A 178 29.60 -16.21 -27.93
N ASP A 179 29.62 -15.19 -28.79
CA ASP A 179 30.86 -14.47 -29.15
C ASP A 179 31.26 -13.35 -28.20
N ASP A 180 30.33 -12.78 -27.39
CA ASP A 180 30.63 -11.72 -26.45
C ASP A 180 30.82 -12.23 -24.97
N ALA A 181 31.11 -13.51 -24.81
CA ALA A 181 31.12 -14.22 -23.54
C ALA A 181 32.04 -13.62 -22.44
N PRO A 182 33.31 -13.20 -22.70
CA PRO A 182 34.18 -12.80 -21.58
C PRO A 182 33.75 -11.52 -20.87
N ALA A 183 33.36 -10.47 -21.61
CA ALA A 183 32.92 -9.21 -21.03
C ALA A 183 31.56 -9.32 -20.31
N ALA A 184 30.62 -10.08 -20.89
CA ALA A 184 29.32 -10.33 -20.28
C ALA A 184 29.43 -11.23 -19.03
N LEU A 185 30.36 -12.18 -18.99
CA LEU A 185 30.66 -13.02 -17.84
C LEU A 185 31.23 -12.18 -16.68
N SER A 186 32.23 -11.34 -16.95
CA SER A 186 32.82 -10.45 -15.94
C SER A 186 31.76 -9.49 -15.35
N GLY A 187 30.90 -8.91 -16.21
CA GLY A 187 29.79 -8.09 -15.76
C GLY A 187 28.77 -8.86 -14.91
N LEU A 188 28.45 -10.10 -15.27
CA LEU A 188 27.55 -10.96 -14.53
C LEU A 188 28.07 -11.31 -13.13
N GLU A 189 29.37 -11.56 -12.99
CA GLU A 189 30.00 -11.83 -11.70
C GLU A 189 29.89 -10.63 -10.75
N ILE A 190 30.16 -9.41 -11.25
CA ILE A 190 30.03 -8.18 -10.47
C ILE A 190 28.58 -8.00 -10.00
N TRP A 191 27.62 -8.10 -10.92
CA TRP A 191 26.21 -7.98 -10.56
C TRP A 191 25.72 -9.10 -9.64
N THR A 192 26.29 -10.31 -9.75
CA THR A 192 25.95 -11.42 -8.84
C THR A 192 26.47 -11.14 -7.43
N GLY A 193 27.69 -10.61 -7.28
CA GLY A 193 28.22 -10.21 -5.97
C GLY A 193 27.34 -9.15 -5.30
N GLN A 194 27.00 -8.07 -6.01
CA GLN A 194 26.09 -7.04 -5.51
C GLN A 194 24.68 -7.58 -5.20
N PHE A 195 24.19 -8.51 -6.02
CA PHE A 195 22.88 -9.11 -5.80
C PHE A 195 22.84 -9.99 -4.56
N ILE A 196 23.93 -10.69 -4.25
CA ILE A 196 24.07 -11.45 -3.02
C ILE A 196 24.08 -10.50 -1.82
N GLU A 197 24.94 -9.49 -1.82
CA GLU A 197 25.06 -8.53 -0.72
C GLU A 197 23.74 -7.86 -0.37
N VAL A 198 23.13 -7.17 -1.33
CA VAL A 198 21.85 -6.48 -1.13
C VAL A 198 20.69 -7.46 -0.88
N GLY A 199 20.72 -8.62 -1.51
CA GLY A 199 19.72 -9.66 -1.34
C GLY A 199 19.74 -10.31 0.04
N VAL A 200 20.92 -10.54 0.63
CA VAL A 200 21.07 -11.06 2.01
C VAL A 200 20.48 -10.07 2.99
N GLU A 201 20.80 -8.78 2.87
CA GLU A 201 20.29 -7.75 3.76
C GLU A 201 18.73 -7.66 3.66
N LEU A 202 18.18 -7.60 2.46
CA LEU A 202 16.73 -7.56 2.26
C LEU A 202 16.04 -8.81 2.82
N THR A 203 16.65 -9.99 2.68
CA THR A 203 16.11 -11.25 3.22
C THR A 203 16.12 -11.24 4.76
N ARG A 204 17.20 -10.73 5.39
CA ARG A 204 17.27 -10.56 6.86
C ARG A 204 16.18 -9.62 7.38
N LEU A 205 15.99 -8.48 6.73
CA LEU A 205 14.93 -7.54 7.09
C LEU A 205 13.54 -8.18 6.99
N ARG A 206 13.26 -8.91 5.89
CA ARG A 206 11.97 -9.60 5.74
C ARG A 206 11.75 -10.71 6.77
N ALA A 207 12.80 -11.47 7.10
CA ALA A 207 12.73 -12.49 8.15
C ALA A 207 12.36 -11.85 9.50
N SER A 208 13.03 -10.76 9.86
CA SER A 208 12.72 -9.99 11.07
C SER A 208 11.30 -9.43 11.06
N LEU A 209 10.83 -8.88 9.92
CA LEU A 209 9.46 -8.36 9.79
C LEU A 209 8.41 -9.47 10.01
N VAL A 210 8.60 -10.63 9.38
CA VAL A 210 7.68 -11.77 9.57
C VAL A 210 7.70 -12.25 11.01
N ASP A 211 8.87 -12.30 11.64
CA ASP A 211 8.99 -12.73 13.04
C ASP A 211 8.25 -11.77 14.00
N ARG A 212 8.38 -10.48 13.79
CA ARG A 212 7.65 -9.44 14.56
C ARG A 212 6.13 -9.50 14.34
N LEU A 213 5.67 -9.94 13.16
CA LEU A 213 4.25 -10.09 12.85
C LEU A 213 3.60 -11.34 13.45
N LYS A 214 4.37 -12.39 13.79
CA LYS A 214 3.84 -13.68 14.24
C LYS A 214 2.93 -13.57 15.46
N GLU A 215 3.41 -12.92 16.52
CA GLU A 215 2.65 -12.82 17.77
C GLU A 215 1.37 -11.97 17.60
N PRO A 216 1.41 -10.73 17.10
CA PRO A 216 0.19 -9.95 16.91
C PRO A 216 -0.78 -10.64 15.93
N PHE A 217 -0.30 -11.31 14.88
CA PHE A 217 -1.15 -12.05 13.96
C PHE A 217 -1.89 -13.21 14.64
N SER A 218 -1.17 -14.06 15.36
CA SER A 218 -1.77 -15.20 16.08
C SER A 218 -2.79 -14.76 17.12
N ARG A 219 -2.46 -13.73 17.89
CA ARG A 219 -3.33 -13.15 18.92
C ARG A 219 -4.60 -12.53 18.33
N ILE A 220 -4.48 -11.73 17.26
CA ILE A 220 -5.64 -11.09 16.62
C ILE A 220 -6.52 -12.13 15.94
N TYR A 221 -5.92 -13.13 15.29
CA TYR A 221 -6.69 -14.22 14.68
C TYR A 221 -7.50 -14.98 15.73
N ALA A 222 -6.88 -15.38 16.84
CA ALA A 222 -7.57 -16.10 17.92
C ALA A 222 -8.72 -15.26 18.53
N ALA A 223 -8.54 -13.95 18.66
CA ALA A 223 -9.58 -13.04 19.17
C ALA A 223 -10.81 -12.97 18.25
N VAL A 224 -10.62 -13.07 16.92
CA VAL A 224 -11.71 -12.99 15.93
C VAL A 224 -12.32 -14.37 15.64
N ALA A 225 -11.50 -15.40 15.54
CA ALA A 225 -11.93 -16.75 15.14
C ALA A 225 -12.47 -17.59 16.30
N GLY A 226 -12.17 -17.20 17.54
CA GLY A 226 -12.58 -17.89 18.77
C GLY A 226 -11.48 -18.73 19.42
N GLU A 227 -11.73 -19.17 20.67
CA GLU A 227 -10.77 -19.93 21.46
C GLU A 227 -10.38 -21.26 20.76
N GLY A 228 -9.10 -21.61 20.87
CA GLY A 228 -8.52 -22.83 20.30
C GLY A 228 -8.12 -22.72 18.83
N GLN A 229 -8.41 -21.61 18.16
CA GLN A 229 -7.99 -21.37 16.78
C GLN A 229 -6.55 -20.85 16.74
N GLN A 230 -5.68 -21.53 15.97
CA GLN A 230 -4.25 -21.19 15.88
C GLN A 230 -3.87 -20.86 14.43
N ALA A 231 -3.34 -19.66 14.25
CA ALA A 231 -2.78 -19.23 12.97
C ALA A 231 -1.33 -18.78 13.15
N GLU A 232 -0.48 -19.14 12.18
CA GLU A 232 0.95 -18.87 12.21
C GLU A 232 1.44 -18.34 10.87
N LEU A 233 2.61 -17.66 10.90
CA LEU A 233 3.31 -17.19 9.71
C LEU A 233 4.66 -17.89 9.59
N ALA A 234 4.99 -18.35 8.39
CA ALA A 234 6.29 -18.93 8.08
C ALA A 234 6.90 -18.19 6.87
N TYR A 235 8.07 -17.57 7.07
CA TYR A 235 8.82 -16.94 5.98
C TYR A 235 9.57 -18.01 5.18
N GLN A 236 9.49 -17.90 3.85
CA GLN A 236 10.13 -18.80 2.89
C GLN A 236 11.04 -17.99 1.96
N PRO A 237 12.24 -17.64 2.41
CA PRO A 237 13.18 -16.91 1.57
C PRO A 237 13.70 -17.78 0.43
N SER A 238 13.91 -17.17 -0.72
CA SER A 238 14.63 -17.80 -1.83
C SER A 238 16.12 -17.92 -1.55
N PHE A 239 16.64 -17.03 -0.71
CA PHE A 239 17.98 -17.10 -0.12
C PHE A 239 17.87 -17.74 1.26
N ASP A 240 17.51 -19.05 1.30
CA ASP A 240 17.34 -19.81 2.53
C ASP A 240 18.65 -19.97 3.33
N GLU A 241 19.80 -19.84 2.66
CA GLU A 241 21.13 -19.81 3.30
C GLU A 241 21.23 -18.72 4.38
N VAL A 242 20.49 -17.62 4.22
CA VAL A 242 20.47 -16.50 5.20
C VAL A 242 19.96 -16.93 6.57
N LEU A 243 19.05 -17.92 6.61
CA LEU A 243 18.51 -18.46 7.85
C LEU A 243 19.33 -19.61 8.43
N LEU A 244 20.25 -20.19 7.64
CA LEU A 244 20.96 -21.42 7.98
C LEU A 244 22.43 -21.17 8.34
N PHE A 245 23.06 -20.11 7.85
CA PHE A 245 24.50 -19.87 7.95
C PHE A 245 24.81 -18.47 8.48
N ASP A 246 25.85 -18.34 9.28
CA ASP A 246 26.36 -17.05 9.77
C ASP A 246 26.95 -16.19 8.62
N GLN A 247 27.57 -16.85 7.63
CA GLN A 247 28.13 -16.22 6.43
C GLN A 247 27.47 -16.79 5.17
N PRO A 248 26.23 -16.40 4.88
CA PRO A 248 25.44 -16.96 3.79
C PRO A 248 25.97 -16.57 2.40
N GLU A 249 26.76 -15.52 2.28
CA GLU A 249 27.26 -14.97 1.01
C GLU A 249 28.12 -16.00 0.25
N GLN A 250 28.94 -16.77 0.95
CA GLN A 250 29.78 -17.81 0.34
C GLN A 250 28.94 -18.97 -0.19
N GLU A 251 27.97 -19.42 0.57
CA GLU A 251 27.08 -20.50 0.16
C GLU A 251 26.19 -20.09 -1.02
N LEU A 252 25.67 -18.84 -1.00
CA LEU A 252 24.95 -18.26 -2.11
C LEU A 252 25.82 -18.16 -3.37
N SER A 253 27.09 -17.73 -3.24
CA SER A 253 28.02 -17.71 -4.39
C SER A 253 28.19 -19.09 -5.02
N ARG A 254 28.39 -20.14 -4.20
CA ARG A 254 28.46 -21.54 -4.67
C ARG A 254 27.15 -21.99 -5.32
N ARG A 255 26.00 -21.56 -4.78
CA ARG A 255 24.70 -21.89 -5.35
C ARG A 255 24.49 -21.21 -6.71
N PHE A 256 24.87 -19.92 -6.85
CA PHE A 256 24.82 -19.22 -8.14
C PHE A 256 25.71 -19.90 -9.19
N GLN A 257 26.91 -20.35 -8.83
CA GLN A 257 27.79 -21.11 -9.74
C GLN A 257 27.12 -22.40 -10.26
N ARG A 258 26.44 -23.15 -9.37
CA ARG A 258 25.70 -24.36 -9.77
C ARG A 258 24.48 -24.06 -10.66
N LEU A 259 23.81 -22.92 -10.44
CA LEU A 259 22.62 -22.51 -11.20
C LEU A 259 22.94 -21.80 -12.50
N TYR A 260 24.21 -21.41 -12.74
CA TYR A 260 24.63 -20.56 -13.84
C TYR A 260 24.12 -21.03 -15.21
N ALA A 261 24.35 -22.28 -15.57
CA ALA A 261 23.89 -22.83 -16.86
C ALA A 261 22.36 -22.77 -17.02
N GLY A 262 21.61 -23.02 -15.94
CA GLY A 262 20.16 -22.92 -15.94
C GLY A 262 19.64 -21.49 -16.02
N GLU A 263 20.33 -20.53 -15.41
CA GLU A 263 19.99 -19.10 -15.49
C GLU A 263 20.25 -18.52 -16.88
N VAL A 264 21.40 -18.86 -17.49
CA VAL A 264 21.73 -18.47 -18.87
C VAL A 264 20.72 -19.06 -19.85
N ALA A 265 20.40 -20.37 -19.73
CA ALA A 265 19.45 -21.03 -20.62
C ALA A 265 18.04 -20.40 -20.57
N ARG A 266 17.62 -19.90 -19.39
CA ARG A 266 16.31 -19.25 -19.19
C ARG A 266 16.34 -17.72 -19.32
N GLY A 267 17.52 -17.11 -19.34
CA GLY A 267 17.70 -15.66 -19.41
C GLY A 267 17.10 -14.92 -18.20
N GLN A 268 17.10 -15.54 -17.01
CA GLN A 268 16.47 -14.97 -15.81
C GLN A 268 17.12 -15.45 -14.51
N ASN A 269 16.98 -14.64 -13.45
CA ASN A 269 17.41 -15.01 -12.10
C ASN A 269 16.54 -16.15 -11.56
N LEU A 270 17.13 -17.28 -11.19
CA LEU A 270 16.42 -18.43 -10.65
C LEU A 270 16.22 -18.38 -9.15
N ILE A 271 17.06 -17.63 -8.44
CA ILE A 271 16.94 -17.37 -6.99
C ILE A 271 17.03 -15.87 -6.71
N GLY A 272 16.67 -15.46 -5.50
CA GLY A 272 16.75 -14.09 -5.03
C GLY A 272 15.46 -13.59 -4.36
N PRO A 273 15.51 -12.43 -3.66
CA PRO A 273 14.39 -11.91 -2.87
C PRO A 273 13.10 -11.66 -3.67
N GLN A 274 13.16 -11.49 -4.98
CA GLN A 274 11.98 -11.40 -5.86
C GLN A 274 11.19 -12.72 -5.95
N ARG A 275 11.71 -13.81 -5.39
CA ARG A 275 11.07 -15.14 -5.33
C ARG A 275 10.70 -15.58 -3.94
N ASP A 276 10.92 -14.73 -2.93
CA ASP A 276 10.51 -15.01 -1.56
C ASP A 276 9.01 -15.24 -1.46
N ASP A 277 8.62 -15.99 -0.44
CA ASP A 277 7.22 -16.18 -0.06
C ASP A 277 7.05 -16.13 1.47
N MET A 278 5.80 -16.06 1.89
CA MET A 278 5.37 -16.19 3.27
C MET A 278 4.12 -17.08 3.30
N THR A 279 4.18 -18.17 4.03
CA THR A 279 3.04 -19.08 4.20
C THR A 279 2.24 -18.69 5.43
N VAL A 280 0.92 -18.61 5.26
CA VAL A 280 -0.05 -18.54 6.36
C VAL A 280 -0.47 -19.95 6.70
N LEU A 281 -0.31 -20.33 7.95
CA LEU A 281 -0.66 -21.67 8.46
C LEU A 281 -1.89 -21.55 9.36
N LEU A 282 -2.79 -22.52 9.26
CA LEU A 282 -3.94 -22.72 10.14
C LEU A 282 -3.83 -24.12 10.75
N HIS A 283 -3.74 -24.21 12.08
CA HIS A 283 -3.48 -25.46 12.79
C HIS A 283 -2.26 -26.23 12.27
N GLY A 284 -1.19 -25.52 11.93
CA GLY A 284 0.05 -26.07 11.37
C GLY A 284 -0.02 -26.50 9.89
N MET A 285 -1.19 -26.32 9.23
CA MET A 285 -1.38 -26.68 7.81
C MET A 285 -1.45 -25.45 6.92
N PRO A 286 -0.96 -25.49 5.65
CA PRO A 286 -1.04 -24.37 4.73
C PRO A 286 -2.49 -23.93 4.49
N SER A 287 -2.83 -22.70 4.89
CA SER A 287 -4.20 -22.18 4.79
C SER A 287 -4.71 -22.08 3.34
N ARG A 288 -3.81 -21.95 2.38
CA ARG A 288 -4.16 -21.93 0.95
C ARG A 288 -4.96 -23.16 0.50
N GLU A 289 -4.67 -24.33 1.10
CA GLU A 289 -5.24 -25.61 0.68
C GLU A 289 -6.40 -26.04 1.57
N PHE A 290 -6.41 -25.61 2.84
CA PHE A 290 -7.30 -26.17 3.86
C PHE A 290 -8.29 -25.16 4.45
N ALA A 291 -8.04 -23.86 4.35
CA ALA A 291 -8.94 -22.87 4.93
C ALA A 291 -10.19 -22.65 4.07
N SER A 292 -11.34 -22.56 4.71
CA SER A 292 -12.58 -22.11 4.10
C SER A 292 -12.51 -20.63 3.70
N ASN A 293 -13.40 -20.18 2.82
CA ASN A 293 -13.46 -18.76 2.41
C ASN A 293 -13.60 -17.80 3.62
N GLY A 294 -14.38 -18.20 4.63
CA GLY A 294 -14.56 -17.40 5.84
C GLY A 294 -13.28 -17.32 6.67
N GLU A 295 -12.55 -18.43 6.81
CA GLU A 295 -11.25 -18.45 7.48
C GLU A 295 -10.19 -17.68 6.71
N MET A 296 -10.15 -17.78 5.38
CA MET A 296 -9.24 -17.00 4.52
C MET A 296 -9.46 -15.50 4.71
N TRP A 297 -10.72 -15.07 4.80
CA TRP A 297 -11.07 -13.70 5.07
C TRP A 297 -10.56 -13.26 6.45
N THR A 298 -10.83 -14.05 7.49
CA THR A 298 -10.41 -13.78 8.87
C THR A 298 -8.89 -13.75 9.00
N LEU A 299 -8.18 -14.67 8.33
CA LEU A 299 -6.71 -14.71 8.28
C LEU A 299 -6.12 -13.45 7.61
N ALA A 300 -6.69 -13.04 6.47
CA ALA A 300 -6.26 -11.84 5.76
C ALA A 300 -6.50 -10.58 6.60
N TRP A 301 -7.68 -10.47 7.23
CA TRP A 301 -8.01 -9.42 8.17
C TRP A 301 -7.02 -9.37 9.34
N ALA A 302 -6.81 -10.49 10.02
CA ALA A 302 -5.90 -10.59 11.15
C ALA A 302 -4.47 -10.18 10.78
N LEU A 303 -4.01 -10.55 9.58
CA LEU A 303 -2.67 -10.19 9.09
C LEU A 303 -2.51 -8.68 8.86
N LYS A 304 -3.52 -8.03 8.27
CA LYS A 304 -3.53 -6.58 8.08
C LYS A 304 -3.61 -5.83 9.41
N MET A 305 -4.43 -6.31 10.34
CA MET A 305 -4.57 -5.71 11.66
C MET A 305 -3.33 -5.97 12.54
N ALA A 306 -2.63 -7.09 12.35
CA ALA A 306 -1.33 -7.32 12.97
C ALA A 306 -0.29 -6.29 12.49
N LEU A 307 -0.27 -6.00 11.20
CA LEU A 307 0.60 -4.94 10.67
C LEU A 307 0.22 -3.57 11.25
N HIS A 308 -1.08 -3.26 11.34
CA HIS A 308 -1.55 -2.02 11.98
C HIS A 308 -1.05 -1.92 13.42
N ALA A 309 -1.27 -2.97 14.22
CA ALA A 309 -0.85 -3.00 15.63
C ALA A 309 0.67 -2.83 15.79
N LEU A 310 1.45 -3.51 14.93
CA LEU A 310 2.91 -3.42 14.93
C LEU A 310 3.40 -2.00 14.58
N VAL A 311 2.82 -1.37 13.55
CA VAL A 311 3.17 0.01 13.16
C VAL A 311 2.79 0.99 14.26
N ALA A 312 1.60 0.85 14.85
CA ALA A 312 1.16 1.69 15.96
C ALA A 312 2.10 1.58 17.17
N GLN A 313 2.49 0.35 17.52
CA GLN A 313 3.39 0.09 18.66
C GLN A 313 4.79 0.66 18.42
N GLU A 314 5.38 0.49 17.25
CA GLU A 314 6.78 0.84 17.01
C GLU A 314 6.97 2.30 16.63
N ARG A 315 5.99 2.90 15.98
CA ARG A 315 6.07 4.30 15.54
C ARG A 315 5.39 5.28 16.50
N GLY A 316 4.55 4.78 17.43
CA GLY A 316 3.73 5.62 18.30
C GLY A 316 2.68 6.44 17.55
N ILE A 317 2.34 6.05 16.31
CA ILE A 317 1.34 6.73 15.46
C ILE A 317 0.29 5.69 15.09
N ASP A 318 -0.99 5.99 15.32
CA ASP A 318 -2.10 5.13 14.89
C ASP A 318 -2.23 5.22 13.35
N PRO A 319 -1.97 4.14 12.58
CA PRO A 319 -2.06 4.19 11.12
C PRO A 319 -3.49 4.45 10.67
N ILE A 320 -3.66 5.18 9.59
CA ILE A 320 -4.94 5.35 8.91
C ILE A 320 -5.43 4.01 8.42
N ILE A 321 -6.70 3.68 8.68
CA ILE A 321 -7.32 2.45 8.20
C ILE A 321 -8.21 2.76 7.01
N ILE A 322 -8.08 1.95 5.96
CA ILE A 322 -8.95 1.98 4.78
C ILE A 322 -9.68 0.65 4.70
N LEU A 323 -11.01 0.69 4.70
CA LEU A 323 -11.90 -0.45 4.54
C LEU A 323 -12.68 -0.28 3.23
N ASP A 324 -12.13 -0.84 2.13
CA ASP A 324 -12.69 -0.63 0.80
C ASP A 324 -13.65 -1.76 0.44
N ASP A 325 -14.95 -1.42 0.37
CA ASP A 325 -16.08 -2.29 0.00
C ASP A 325 -16.19 -3.61 0.80
N VAL A 326 -15.72 -3.60 2.05
CA VAL A 326 -15.61 -4.83 2.86
C VAL A 326 -16.94 -5.33 3.39
N PHE A 327 -17.93 -4.45 3.57
CA PHE A 327 -19.18 -4.78 4.23
C PHE A 327 -20.19 -5.54 3.36
N ALA A 328 -20.08 -5.47 2.03
CA ALA A 328 -21.04 -6.04 1.09
C ALA A 328 -21.17 -7.58 1.18
N GLN A 329 -20.10 -8.27 1.62
CA GLN A 329 -20.02 -9.74 1.62
C GLN A 329 -19.98 -10.36 3.02
N LEU A 330 -20.18 -9.55 4.09
CA LEU A 330 -20.02 -9.98 5.46
C LEU A 330 -21.34 -10.25 6.16
N ASP A 331 -21.33 -11.26 7.03
CA ASP A 331 -22.36 -11.47 8.02
C ASP A 331 -22.35 -10.39 9.12
N ASP A 332 -23.46 -10.30 9.86
CA ASP A 332 -23.61 -9.26 10.88
C ASP A 332 -22.61 -9.36 12.04
N ALA A 333 -22.10 -10.55 12.33
CA ALA A 333 -21.10 -10.73 13.39
C ALA A 333 -19.76 -10.10 12.98
N ARG A 334 -19.29 -10.38 11.76
CA ARG A 334 -18.06 -9.79 11.21
C ARG A 334 -18.20 -8.29 11.00
N ARG A 335 -19.36 -7.80 10.51
CA ARG A 335 -19.62 -6.36 10.40
C ARG A 335 -19.46 -5.66 11.76
N ARG A 336 -20.00 -6.22 12.83
CA ARG A 336 -19.84 -5.69 14.18
C ARG A 336 -18.38 -5.67 14.64
N GLN A 337 -17.67 -6.79 14.47
CA GLN A 337 -16.24 -6.87 14.85
C GLN A 337 -15.37 -5.82 14.14
N ILE A 338 -15.60 -5.59 12.83
CA ILE A 338 -14.91 -4.54 12.10
C ILE A 338 -15.24 -3.16 12.66
N MET A 339 -16.52 -2.88 12.95
CA MET A 339 -16.93 -1.60 13.49
C MET A 339 -16.40 -1.38 14.91
N GLU A 340 -16.37 -2.40 15.76
CA GLU A 340 -15.74 -2.36 17.07
C GLU A 340 -14.24 -2.06 16.97
N PHE A 341 -13.56 -2.68 16.01
CA PHE A 341 -12.15 -2.39 15.75
C PHE A 341 -11.94 -0.95 15.23
N ALA A 342 -12.81 -0.45 14.37
CA ALA A 342 -12.74 0.89 13.80
C ALA A 342 -13.02 1.99 14.85
N GLN A 343 -13.86 1.68 15.86
CA GLN A 343 -14.14 2.59 16.95
C GLN A 343 -12.87 2.83 17.79
N GLY A 344 -12.62 4.08 18.11
CA GLY A 344 -11.47 4.49 18.92
C GLY A 344 -10.14 4.56 18.13
N ARG A 345 -10.17 4.39 16.81
CA ARG A 345 -9.03 4.69 15.93
C ARG A 345 -9.01 6.17 15.56
N GLU A 346 -7.82 6.70 15.34
CA GLU A 346 -7.67 8.11 15.02
C GLU A 346 -8.34 8.48 13.69
N GLN A 347 -8.22 7.63 12.65
CA GLN A 347 -8.94 7.84 11.39
C GLN A 347 -9.18 6.54 10.63
N VAL A 348 -10.43 6.34 10.19
CA VAL A 348 -10.87 5.18 9.38
C VAL A 348 -11.69 5.67 8.20
N PHE A 349 -11.32 5.26 7.00
CA PHE A 349 -12.11 5.46 5.79
C PHE A 349 -12.82 4.17 5.40
N ILE A 350 -14.14 4.25 5.21
CA ILE A 350 -14.97 3.11 4.80
C ILE A 350 -15.65 3.46 3.48
N THR A 351 -15.54 2.61 2.47
CA THR A 351 -16.33 2.75 1.25
C THR A 351 -17.48 1.74 1.23
N ALA A 352 -18.64 2.15 0.72
CA ALA A 352 -19.80 1.28 0.58
C ALA A 352 -20.66 1.66 -0.65
N ALA A 353 -21.40 0.68 -1.20
CA ALA A 353 -22.33 0.93 -2.30
C ALA A 353 -23.58 1.69 -1.82
N ALA A 354 -24.06 1.39 -0.61
CA ALA A 354 -25.19 2.07 0.00
C ALA A 354 -24.89 2.39 1.48
N ARG A 355 -25.50 3.46 1.98
CA ARG A 355 -25.33 3.87 3.38
C ARG A 355 -25.77 2.80 4.38
N ASN A 356 -26.79 2.04 4.04
CA ASN A 356 -27.37 0.99 4.90
C ASN A 356 -26.49 -0.27 4.97
N ASP A 357 -25.46 -0.40 4.14
CA ASP A 357 -24.52 -1.53 4.18
C ASP A 357 -23.62 -1.46 5.43
N ILE A 358 -23.49 -0.29 6.03
CA ILE A 358 -22.60 -0.05 7.18
C ILE A 358 -23.43 0.08 8.45
N PRO A 359 -23.10 -0.66 9.52
CA PRO A 359 -23.73 -0.48 10.82
C PRO A 359 -23.60 0.96 11.32
N ALA A 360 -24.71 1.53 11.82
CA ALA A 360 -24.67 2.88 12.36
C ALA A 360 -23.76 2.94 13.61
N SER A 361 -22.92 3.96 13.66
CA SER A 361 -22.04 4.26 14.79
C SER A 361 -22.08 5.75 15.09
N PRO A 362 -22.09 6.15 16.38
CA PRO A 362 -22.03 7.57 16.73
C PRO A 362 -20.77 8.24 16.19
N GLY A 363 -20.89 9.49 15.75
CA GLY A 363 -19.76 10.30 15.30
C GLY A 363 -19.19 9.94 13.93
N MET A 364 -19.89 9.14 13.13
CA MET A 364 -19.47 8.88 11.74
C MET A 364 -19.73 10.10 10.86
N HIS A 365 -18.71 10.53 10.16
CA HIS A 365 -18.83 11.50 9.06
C HIS A 365 -19.21 10.77 7.76
N VAL A 366 -20.29 11.21 7.10
CA VAL A 366 -20.84 10.50 5.93
C VAL A 366 -20.80 11.42 4.71
N ILE A 367 -20.11 10.98 3.66
CA ILE A 367 -19.92 11.71 2.41
C ILE A 367 -20.64 10.97 1.28
N ASP A 368 -21.59 11.64 0.64
CA ASP A 368 -22.21 11.20 -0.61
C ASP A 368 -21.27 11.52 -1.77
N VAL A 369 -20.67 10.47 -2.35
CA VAL A 369 -19.70 10.65 -3.45
C VAL A 369 -20.36 11.10 -4.76
N ALA A 370 -21.66 10.86 -4.94
CA ALA A 370 -22.39 11.40 -6.09
C ALA A 370 -22.53 12.93 -5.98
N GLN A 371 -22.89 13.41 -4.79
CA GLN A 371 -22.97 14.85 -4.53
C GLN A 371 -21.58 15.52 -4.60
N LEU A 372 -20.56 14.85 -4.06
CA LEU A 372 -19.18 15.33 -4.16
C LEU A 372 -18.74 15.45 -5.64
N ALA A 373 -18.99 14.43 -6.46
CA ALA A 373 -18.62 14.46 -7.87
C ALA A 373 -19.36 15.58 -8.63
N GLU A 374 -20.64 15.80 -8.36
CA GLU A 374 -21.40 16.87 -8.98
C GLU A 374 -20.91 18.25 -8.56
N SER A 375 -20.66 18.47 -7.27
CA SER A 375 -20.11 19.76 -6.78
C SER A 375 -18.75 20.07 -7.40
N GLN A 376 -17.88 19.07 -7.54
CA GLN A 376 -16.58 19.25 -8.20
C GLN A 376 -16.73 19.57 -9.69
N ARG A 377 -17.70 18.96 -10.38
CA ARG A 377 -18.00 19.24 -11.78
C ARG A 377 -18.47 20.68 -11.97
N LEU A 378 -19.41 21.13 -11.15
CA LEU A 378 -19.95 22.50 -11.19
C LEU A 378 -18.88 23.55 -10.86
N ALA A 379 -18.02 23.32 -9.88
CA ALA A 379 -16.94 24.23 -9.51
C ALA A 379 -15.88 24.42 -10.61
N HIS A 380 -15.88 23.58 -11.65
CA HIS A 380 -14.93 23.65 -12.77
C HIS A 380 -15.58 23.91 -14.13
N ASP A 381 -16.89 24.07 -14.17
CA ASP A 381 -17.60 24.48 -15.38
C ASP A 381 -17.52 26.02 -15.51
N PRO A 382 -16.85 26.57 -16.55
CA PRO A 382 -16.76 28.02 -16.77
C PRO A 382 -18.14 28.68 -16.90
N ASN A 383 -19.14 27.95 -17.42
CA ASN A 383 -20.49 28.48 -17.57
C ASN A 383 -21.23 28.50 -16.22
N ALA A 384 -21.06 27.47 -15.37
CA ALA A 384 -21.62 27.45 -14.03
C ALA A 384 -21.00 28.54 -13.14
N MET A 385 -19.69 28.74 -13.19
CA MET A 385 -19.00 29.83 -12.48
C MET A 385 -19.48 31.19 -12.92
N ALA A 386 -19.69 31.41 -14.22
CA ALA A 386 -20.21 32.66 -14.74
C ALA A 386 -21.66 32.90 -14.29
N GLN A 387 -22.51 31.88 -14.24
CA GLN A 387 -23.88 31.97 -13.75
C GLN A 387 -23.93 32.30 -12.25
N GLU A 388 -23.13 31.60 -11.43
CA GLU A 388 -23.04 31.86 -10.00
C GLU A 388 -22.52 33.29 -9.71
N PHE A 389 -21.52 33.75 -10.46
CA PHE A 389 -21.04 35.12 -10.36
C PHE A 389 -22.13 36.14 -10.69
N LEU A 390 -22.91 35.91 -11.75
CA LEU A 390 -24.02 36.79 -12.14
C LEU A 390 -25.17 36.78 -11.11
N GLU A 391 -25.48 35.62 -10.52
CA GLU A 391 -26.46 35.51 -9.44
C GLU A 391 -26.01 36.23 -8.16
N ASN A 392 -24.74 36.08 -7.78
CA ASN A 392 -24.17 36.76 -6.63
C ASN A 392 -24.15 38.30 -6.84
N MET A 393 -23.83 38.75 -8.04
CA MET A 393 -23.93 40.18 -8.40
C MET A 393 -25.38 40.69 -8.30
N ARG A 394 -26.37 39.92 -8.76
CA ARG A 394 -27.79 40.31 -8.63
C ARG A 394 -28.24 40.39 -7.17
N ARG A 395 -27.87 39.40 -6.35
CA ARG A 395 -28.17 39.42 -4.89
C ARG A 395 -27.53 40.61 -4.17
N SER A 396 -26.30 40.97 -4.58
CA SER A 396 -25.61 42.12 -3.99
C SER A 396 -26.22 43.45 -4.45
N ALA A 397 -26.74 43.53 -5.67
CA ALA A 397 -27.43 44.70 -6.18
C ALA A 397 -28.79 44.88 -5.46
N ASP A 398 -29.56 43.78 -5.29
CA ASP A 398 -30.84 43.80 -4.58
C ASP A 398 -30.69 44.13 -3.07
N ALA A 399 -29.57 43.76 -2.45
CA ALA A 399 -29.24 44.10 -1.06
C ALA A 399 -28.72 45.52 -0.83
N GLY A 400 -28.32 46.24 -1.91
CA GLY A 400 -27.89 47.62 -1.85
C GLY A 400 -28.97 48.65 -2.09
N GLU A 401 -30.20 48.22 -2.49
CA GLU A 401 -31.36 49.08 -2.70
C GLU A 401 -32.41 49.03 -1.55
N ALA A 402 -32.13 48.30 -0.45
CA ALA A 402 -32.94 48.27 0.76
C ALA A 402 -32.19 48.97 1.92
#